data_f66ed3811adf9e25b4c88406e6aafcb2
#
_entry.id   f66ed3811adf9e25b4c88406e6aafcb2
#
_cell.length_a   1.000
_cell.length_b   1.000
_cell.length_c   1.000
_cell.angle_alpha   90.00
_cell.angle_beta   90.00
_cell.angle_gamma   90.00
#
_symmetry.space_group_name_H-M   'P 1'
#
loop_
_entity.id
_entity.type
_entity.pdbx_description
1 polymer ?
#
loop_
_entity_poly.entity_id
_entity_poly.type
_entity_poly.pdbx_seq_one_letter_code
_entity_poly.pdbx_strand_id
1 'polypeptide(L)'
;ETHGTWQKMGAIAPDEHTLPNDNPHWTNAVLARAAAMQERDKNHPCVLIWSCGNESFGGSNIYAMSEQFRKRDSSRLVHYEGVVNDRRFNQTSDMESQMYPSVAKIEQFLKEHPEKPFICCEYSHSMGNSNGALFKYTDLAKREPRYQGGFIWDFIDQAVFKKNEYGESFLATGGDFDDRPTDYNFCTNGIVFADRTITTKMAEVKYCYQPFTIACTPQGFTIRNEFLFTDTTPYSMTATLCKNGVPVAEQELSLPVIAPQTTQSFANPFAGTATEPGAYTLTISIYRTAATDWADAQTEVAFGQAAWNVVVPTTEELLP
;
A
#
# COMPACT_ATOMS: atom_id res chain seq x y z
N GLU A 1 -11.38 10.64 -16.07
CA GLU A 1 -10.04 11.20 -16.13
C GLU A 1 -9.93 12.18 -17.29
N THR A 2 -9.44 13.35 -17.02
CA THR A 2 -9.06 14.31 -18.05
C THR A 2 -7.63 14.72 -17.75
N HIS A 3 -6.67 14.17 -18.46
CA HIS A 3 -5.32 14.72 -18.44
C HIS A 3 -5.38 16.14 -18.93
N GLY A 4 -5.54 17.04 -17.96
CA GLY A 4 -5.54 18.45 -18.27
C GLY A 4 -4.21 18.86 -18.85
N THR A 5 -4.25 19.65 -19.89
CA THR A 5 -3.08 20.33 -20.43
C THR A 5 -2.32 21.12 -19.37
N TRP A 6 -2.95 21.43 -18.22
CA TRP A 6 -2.34 22.11 -17.10
C TRP A 6 -1.13 21.36 -16.52
N GLN A 7 -1.15 20.04 -16.46
CA GLN A 7 -0.01 19.25 -16.00
C GLN A 7 1.19 19.36 -16.94
N LYS A 8 0.94 19.25 -18.23
CA LYS A 8 1.99 19.33 -19.27
C LYS A 8 2.67 20.70 -19.33
N MET A 9 1.96 21.74 -18.98
CA MET A 9 2.48 23.10 -19.03
C MET A 9 3.07 23.59 -17.70
N GLY A 10 3.02 22.78 -16.64
CA GLY A 10 3.39 23.24 -15.29
C GLY A 10 2.57 24.46 -14.88
N ALA A 11 1.32 24.54 -15.33
CA ALA A 11 0.47 25.72 -15.14
C ALA A 11 0.18 25.94 -13.66
N ILE A 12 0.43 27.14 -13.20
CA ILE A 12 0.07 27.60 -11.85
C ILE A 12 -1.43 27.90 -11.75
N ALA A 13 -2.06 28.22 -12.89
CA ALA A 13 -3.48 28.45 -13.01
C ALA A 13 -4.02 27.75 -14.28
N PRO A 14 -5.21 27.14 -14.19
CA PRO A 14 -5.83 26.53 -15.36
C PRO A 14 -6.25 27.59 -16.37
N ASP A 15 -6.18 27.23 -17.64
CA ASP A 15 -6.68 28.01 -18.76
C ASP A 15 -7.94 27.38 -19.37
N GLU A 16 -8.37 27.91 -20.52
CA GLU A 16 -9.56 27.42 -21.24
C GLU A 16 -9.42 25.99 -21.80
N HIS A 17 -8.18 25.45 -21.86
CA HIS A 17 -7.89 24.10 -22.32
C HIS A 17 -7.89 23.09 -21.16
N THR A 18 -7.97 23.56 -19.93
CA THR A 18 -8.08 22.69 -18.74
C THR A 18 -9.52 22.24 -18.58
N LEU A 19 -9.79 20.97 -18.79
CA LEU A 19 -11.14 20.40 -18.80
C LEU A 19 -11.30 19.38 -17.63
N PRO A 20 -12.51 19.28 -17.04
CA PRO A 20 -13.71 20.08 -17.30
C PRO A 20 -13.71 21.46 -16.62
N ASN A 21 -12.89 21.68 -15.58
CA ASN A 21 -12.76 22.92 -14.82
C ASN A 21 -14.12 23.62 -14.58
N ASP A 22 -14.23 24.90 -14.92
CA ASP A 22 -15.48 25.68 -14.79
C ASP A 22 -16.28 25.75 -16.10
N ASN A 23 -15.93 24.98 -17.13
CA ASN A 23 -16.57 25.06 -18.44
C ASN A 23 -17.99 24.45 -18.41
N PRO A 24 -19.06 25.25 -18.57
CA PRO A 24 -20.44 24.78 -18.44
C PRO A 24 -20.86 23.79 -19.51
N HIS A 25 -20.18 23.73 -20.64
CA HIS A 25 -20.48 22.77 -21.71
C HIS A 25 -20.18 21.31 -21.28
N TRP A 26 -19.34 21.11 -20.28
CA TRP A 26 -18.97 19.80 -19.77
C TRP A 26 -19.84 19.32 -18.61
N THR A 27 -20.61 20.20 -17.96
CA THR A 27 -21.36 19.89 -16.75
C THR A 27 -22.24 18.64 -16.91
N ASN A 28 -23.06 18.61 -17.95
CA ASN A 28 -23.97 17.49 -18.18
C ASN A 28 -23.23 16.17 -18.44
N ALA A 29 -22.12 16.20 -19.19
CA ALA A 29 -21.32 15.01 -19.46
C ALA A 29 -20.67 14.46 -18.19
N VAL A 30 -20.11 15.34 -17.36
CA VAL A 30 -19.49 14.99 -16.09
C VAL A 30 -20.51 14.35 -15.14
N LEU A 31 -21.66 15.00 -14.95
CA LEU A 31 -22.74 14.51 -14.08
C LEU A 31 -23.35 13.19 -14.58
N ALA A 32 -23.50 13.02 -15.89
CA ALA A 32 -24.00 11.78 -16.47
C ALA A 32 -23.04 10.60 -16.26
N ARG A 33 -21.74 10.81 -16.37
CA ARG A 33 -20.72 9.77 -16.09
C ARG A 33 -20.76 9.33 -14.63
N ALA A 34 -20.79 10.29 -13.71
CA ALA A 34 -20.90 10.01 -12.29
C ALA A 34 -22.18 9.25 -11.95
N ALA A 35 -23.33 9.67 -12.51
CA ALA A 35 -24.60 8.99 -12.31
C ALA A 35 -24.57 7.55 -12.82
N ALA A 36 -24.03 7.32 -14.02
CA ALA A 36 -23.94 5.97 -14.61
C ALA A 36 -23.08 5.02 -13.76
N MET A 37 -21.93 5.48 -13.27
CA MET A 37 -21.08 4.72 -12.38
C MET A 37 -21.80 4.39 -11.07
N GLN A 38 -22.38 5.39 -10.42
CA GLN A 38 -23.05 5.22 -9.13
C GLN A 38 -24.26 4.28 -9.23
N GLU A 39 -25.09 4.41 -10.26
CA GLU A 39 -26.23 3.52 -10.47
C GLU A 39 -25.82 2.07 -10.75
N ARG A 40 -24.72 1.86 -11.47
CA ARG A 40 -24.17 0.53 -11.69
C ARG A 40 -23.65 -0.12 -10.42
N ASP A 41 -22.90 0.65 -9.58
CA ASP A 41 -22.05 0.11 -8.54
C ASP A 41 -22.58 0.30 -7.10
N LYS A 42 -23.70 1.03 -6.92
CA LYS A 42 -24.26 1.35 -5.58
C LYS A 42 -24.59 0.14 -4.72
N ASN A 43 -24.86 -1.02 -5.32
CA ASN A 43 -25.20 -2.25 -4.61
C ASN A 43 -23.98 -3.13 -4.27
N HIS A 44 -22.76 -2.67 -4.59
CA HIS A 44 -21.53 -3.37 -4.24
C HIS A 44 -21.02 -2.90 -2.87
N PRO A 45 -21.06 -3.73 -1.82
CA PRO A 45 -20.64 -3.32 -0.48
C PRO A 45 -19.13 -3.06 -0.36
N CYS A 46 -18.33 -3.54 -1.31
CA CYS A 46 -16.89 -3.25 -1.39
C CYS A 46 -16.59 -1.81 -1.83
N VAL A 47 -17.55 -1.09 -2.42
CA VAL A 47 -17.42 0.33 -2.72
C VAL A 47 -17.66 1.12 -1.44
N LEU A 48 -16.62 1.68 -0.87
CA LEU A 48 -16.67 2.42 0.41
C LEU A 48 -16.72 3.94 0.20
N ILE A 49 -16.14 4.43 -0.90
CA ILE A 49 -15.93 5.85 -1.19
C ILE A 49 -16.21 6.08 -2.66
N TRP A 50 -16.96 7.15 -2.99
CA TRP A 50 -17.11 7.63 -4.37
C TRP A 50 -16.00 8.61 -4.71
N SER A 51 -15.23 8.34 -5.77
CA SER A 51 -14.18 9.25 -6.25
C SER A 51 -14.66 10.05 -7.45
N CYS A 52 -14.41 11.35 -7.44
CA CYS A 52 -14.78 12.26 -8.52
C CYS A 52 -13.88 12.15 -9.76
N GLY A 53 -12.79 11.42 -9.68
CA GLY A 53 -11.91 11.22 -10.82
C GLY A 53 -10.44 11.34 -10.49
N ASN A 54 -9.62 11.43 -11.53
CA ASN A 54 -8.17 11.48 -11.46
C ASN A 54 -7.65 12.64 -12.30
N GLU A 55 -6.70 13.42 -11.77
CA GLU A 55 -5.89 14.43 -12.44
C GLU A 55 -6.68 15.46 -13.30
N SER A 56 -7.88 15.82 -12.88
CA SER A 56 -8.79 16.72 -13.64
C SER A 56 -8.77 18.16 -13.11
N PHE A 57 -7.71 18.60 -12.44
CA PHE A 57 -7.52 19.87 -11.77
C PHE A 57 -8.53 20.10 -10.64
N GLY A 58 -9.74 20.53 -10.93
CA GLY A 58 -10.81 20.88 -10.00
C GLY A 58 -11.95 21.59 -10.71
N GLY A 59 -12.38 22.72 -10.16
CA GLY A 59 -13.42 23.56 -10.73
C GLY A 59 -14.83 23.18 -10.30
N SER A 60 -15.79 23.99 -10.77
CA SER A 60 -17.21 23.86 -10.43
C SER A 60 -17.85 22.58 -10.93
N ASN A 61 -17.37 22.00 -12.04
CA ASN A 61 -17.89 20.76 -12.58
C ASN A 61 -17.60 19.57 -11.67
N ILE A 62 -16.35 19.45 -11.15
CA ILE A 62 -15.98 18.40 -10.21
C ILE A 62 -16.69 18.60 -8.87
N TYR A 63 -16.82 19.83 -8.42
CA TYR A 63 -17.62 20.13 -7.23
C TYR A 63 -19.09 19.72 -7.40
N ALA A 64 -19.72 20.05 -8.53
CA ALA A 64 -21.09 19.63 -8.84
C ALA A 64 -21.26 18.11 -8.87
N MET A 65 -20.22 17.38 -9.34
CA MET A 65 -20.18 15.92 -9.30
C MET A 65 -20.19 15.41 -7.86
N SER A 66 -19.37 15.98 -6.99
CA SER A 66 -19.32 15.57 -5.58
C SER A 66 -20.65 15.77 -4.88
N GLU A 67 -21.31 16.89 -5.12
CA GLU A 67 -22.64 17.18 -4.57
C GLU A 67 -23.70 16.20 -5.12
N GLN A 68 -23.59 15.80 -6.38
CA GLN A 68 -24.47 14.78 -6.95
C GLN A 68 -24.29 13.42 -6.27
N PHE A 69 -23.06 12.99 -6.00
CA PHE A 69 -22.80 11.75 -5.24
C PHE A 69 -23.43 11.79 -3.87
N ARG A 70 -23.22 12.84 -3.09
CA ARG A 70 -23.79 13.01 -1.74
C ARG A 70 -25.32 13.04 -1.75
N LYS A 71 -25.92 13.72 -2.73
CA LYS A 71 -27.37 13.78 -2.88
C LYS A 71 -28.00 12.42 -3.15
N ARG A 72 -27.31 11.56 -3.89
CA ARG A 72 -27.81 10.24 -4.32
C ARG A 72 -27.48 9.14 -3.30
N ASP A 73 -26.37 9.28 -2.58
CA ASP A 73 -25.89 8.32 -1.60
C ASP A 73 -25.25 9.07 -0.42
N SER A 74 -26.00 9.24 0.65
CA SER A 74 -25.51 9.87 1.88
C SER A 74 -24.76 8.92 2.81
N SER A 75 -24.64 7.64 2.45
CA SER A 75 -24.00 6.62 3.28
C SER A 75 -22.50 6.47 3.04
N ARG A 76 -22.01 6.95 1.90
CA ARG A 76 -20.59 6.84 1.48
C ARG A 76 -19.93 8.21 1.40
N LEU A 77 -18.63 8.21 1.74
CA LEU A 77 -17.80 9.40 1.59
C LEU A 77 -17.52 9.70 0.13
N VAL A 78 -17.17 10.95 -0.14
CA VAL A 78 -16.76 11.42 -1.48
C VAL A 78 -15.30 11.84 -1.43
N HIS A 79 -14.54 11.41 -2.41
CA HIS A 79 -13.13 11.64 -2.56
C HIS A 79 -12.82 12.40 -3.84
N TYR A 80 -11.84 13.27 -3.79
CA TYR A 80 -11.18 13.85 -4.96
C TYR A 80 -9.75 14.27 -4.61
N GLU A 81 -8.75 13.80 -5.37
CA GLU A 81 -7.35 14.10 -5.11
C GLU A 81 -6.95 15.51 -5.55
N GLY A 82 -7.59 16.05 -6.58
CA GLY A 82 -7.27 17.35 -7.15
C GLY A 82 -7.70 18.56 -6.31
N VAL A 83 -8.26 18.37 -5.10
CA VAL A 83 -8.60 19.49 -4.19
C VAL A 83 -7.39 20.34 -3.82
N VAL A 84 -6.19 19.76 -3.84
CA VAL A 84 -4.93 20.48 -3.59
C VAL A 84 -4.66 21.53 -4.67
N ASN A 85 -5.13 21.29 -5.89
CA ASN A 85 -4.92 22.16 -7.05
C ASN A 85 -5.93 23.31 -7.10
N ASP A 86 -7.13 23.14 -6.54
CA ASP A 86 -8.20 24.15 -6.56
C ASP A 86 -8.91 24.26 -5.21
N ARG A 87 -8.37 25.06 -4.34
CA ARG A 87 -8.88 25.28 -2.98
C ARG A 87 -10.18 26.09 -2.92
N ARG A 88 -10.68 26.65 -4.04
CA ARG A 88 -12.00 27.28 -4.12
C ARG A 88 -13.12 26.31 -3.73
N PHE A 89 -12.91 25.02 -4.03
CA PHE A 89 -13.88 23.95 -3.79
C PHE A 89 -13.31 22.86 -2.85
N ASN A 90 -12.73 23.28 -1.74
CA ASN A 90 -12.08 22.33 -0.79
C ASN A 90 -13.06 21.29 -0.22
N GLN A 91 -14.36 21.58 -0.20
CA GLN A 91 -15.44 20.67 0.21
C GLN A 91 -15.80 19.62 -0.85
N THR A 92 -15.19 19.63 -2.03
CA THR A 92 -15.36 18.58 -3.03
C THR A 92 -15.03 17.20 -2.48
N SER A 93 -14.03 17.11 -1.61
CA SER A 93 -13.61 15.85 -0.99
C SER A 93 -13.80 15.89 0.53
N ASP A 94 -14.28 14.80 1.12
CA ASP A 94 -14.44 14.64 2.57
C ASP A 94 -13.09 14.41 3.28
N MET A 95 -12.04 14.14 2.53
CA MET A 95 -10.67 13.93 3.00
C MET A 95 -9.68 14.72 2.16
N GLU A 96 -8.54 15.05 2.72
CA GLU A 96 -7.40 15.45 1.90
C GLU A 96 -6.86 14.25 1.16
N SER A 97 -6.50 14.45 -0.09
CA SER A 97 -5.89 13.42 -0.89
C SER A 97 -4.84 14.00 -1.82
N GLN A 98 -3.73 13.33 -1.97
CA GLN A 98 -2.64 13.76 -2.85
C GLN A 98 -1.94 12.52 -3.43
N MET A 99 -1.29 12.71 -4.59
CA MET A 99 -0.40 11.75 -5.21
C MET A 99 1.02 11.96 -4.70
N TYR A 100 1.68 10.89 -4.28
CA TYR A 100 3.10 10.86 -3.93
C TYR A 100 3.60 11.93 -2.96
N PRO A 101 2.82 12.37 -1.96
CA PRO A 101 3.32 13.30 -0.97
C PRO A 101 4.36 12.60 -0.09
N SER A 102 5.39 13.31 0.34
CA SER A 102 6.29 12.75 1.36
C SER A 102 5.57 12.65 2.71
N VAL A 103 6.01 11.72 3.58
CA VAL A 103 5.47 11.56 4.94
C VAL A 103 5.51 12.89 5.70
N ALA A 104 6.59 13.66 5.57
CA ALA A 104 6.70 14.96 6.21
C ALA A 104 5.61 15.97 5.76
N LYS A 105 5.24 15.95 4.47
CA LYS A 105 4.14 16.78 3.96
C LYS A 105 2.79 16.35 4.51
N ILE A 106 2.57 15.05 4.67
CA ILE A 106 1.35 14.50 5.26
C ILE A 106 1.24 14.95 6.72
N GLU A 107 2.31 14.78 7.50
CA GLU A 107 2.38 15.21 8.91
C GLU A 107 2.16 16.70 9.07
N GLN A 108 2.77 17.51 8.20
CA GLN A 108 2.56 18.96 8.21
C GLN A 108 1.10 19.32 7.95
N PHE A 109 0.47 18.72 6.90
CA PHE A 109 -0.94 18.96 6.59
C PHE A 109 -1.84 18.60 7.77
N LEU A 110 -1.66 17.42 8.36
CA LEU A 110 -2.48 16.96 9.49
C LEU A 110 -2.32 17.82 10.75
N LYS A 111 -1.17 18.45 10.92
CA LYS A 111 -0.95 19.41 11.99
C LYS A 111 -1.67 20.74 11.75
N GLU A 112 -1.67 21.22 10.50
CA GLU A 112 -2.27 22.49 10.10
C GLU A 112 -3.80 22.38 9.92
N HIS A 113 -4.30 21.19 9.57
CA HIS A 113 -5.71 20.89 9.27
C HIS A 113 -6.24 19.75 10.14
N PRO A 114 -6.44 19.95 11.44
CA PRO A 114 -6.87 18.88 12.35
C PRO A 114 -8.27 18.36 12.09
N GLU A 115 -9.08 19.07 11.32
CA GLU A 115 -10.47 18.75 10.99
C GLU A 115 -10.61 17.73 9.83
N LYS A 116 -9.55 17.45 9.06
CA LYS A 116 -9.64 16.67 7.84
C LYS A 116 -8.70 15.46 7.86
N PRO A 117 -9.19 14.24 7.63
CA PRO A 117 -8.32 13.08 7.47
C PRO A 117 -7.56 13.14 6.14
N PHE A 118 -6.48 12.38 6.05
CA PHE A 118 -5.61 12.31 4.88
C PHE A 118 -5.54 10.88 4.34
N ILE A 119 -5.63 10.73 3.00
CA ILE A 119 -5.38 9.49 2.28
C ILE A 119 -4.45 9.78 1.09
N CYS A 120 -3.48 8.90 0.81
CA CYS A 120 -2.73 8.97 -0.44
C CYS A 120 -3.50 8.23 -1.51
N CYS A 121 -4.08 8.92 -2.50
CA CYS A 121 -4.72 8.24 -3.63
C CYS A 121 -3.71 7.43 -4.43
N GLU A 122 -2.46 7.88 -4.47
CA GLU A 122 -1.35 7.14 -5.03
C GLU A 122 -0.07 7.36 -4.21
N TYR A 123 0.68 6.29 -3.95
CA TYR A 123 2.02 6.36 -3.38
C TYR A 123 2.91 5.21 -3.91
N SER A 124 4.22 5.30 -3.70
CA SER A 124 5.18 4.24 -4.05
C SER A 124 5.02 3.72 -5.48
N HIS A 125 5.07 4.62 -6.47
CA HIS A 125 4.99 4.27 -7.90
C HIS A 125 5.93 3.11 -8.24
N SER A 126 5.36 1.99 -8.72
CA SER A 126 6.04 0.70 -8.76
C SER A 126 6.82 0.43 -10.06
N MET A 127 7.10 1.45 -10.87
CA MET A 127 7.87 1.30 -12.09
C MET A 127 9.35 1.01 -11.79
N GLY A 128 9.90 -0.01 -12.43
CA GLY A 128 11.31 -0.37 -12.31
C GLY A 128 11.71 -0.82 -10.90
N ASN A 129 12.91 -0.43 -10.46
CA ASN A 129 13.41 -0.68 -9.10
C ASN A 129 12.86 0.39 -8.16
N SER A 130 11.79 0.08 -7.47
CA SER A 130 10.97 1.01 -6.70
C SER A 130 10.42 0.38 -5.41
N ASN A 131 9.44 1.03 -4.76
CA ASN A 131 8.77 0.65 -3.51
C ASN A 131 9.65 0.67 -2.25
N GLY A 132 10.90 1.09 -2.36
CA GLY A 132 11.75 1.28 -1.18
C GLY A 132 11.17 2.32 -0.24
N ALA A 133 11.35 2.09 1.08
CA ALA A 133 10.86 2.95 2.16
C ALA A 133 9.31 3.05 2.25
N LEU A 134 8.56 2.09 1.70
CA LEU A 134 7.11 1.98 1.86
C LEU A 134 6.71 1.94 3.34
N PHE A 135 7.55 1.32 4.19
CA PHE A 135 7.34 1.26 5.65
C PHE A 135 7.10 2.62 6.29
N LYS A 136 7.65 3.72 5.76
CA LYS A 136 7.44 5.06 6.34
C LYS A 136 5.98 5.48 6.30
N TYR A 137 5.26 5.11 5.26
CA TYR A 137 3.83 5.38 5.12
C TYR A 137 2.99 4.44 5.99
N THR A 138 3.31 3.14 6.02
CA THR A 138 2.57 2.19 6.86
C THR A 138 2.80 2.45 8.35
N ASP A 139 4.00 2.86 8.75
CA ASP A 139 4.30 3.24 10.13
C ASP A 139 3.61 4.56 10.52
N LEU A 140 3.44 5.51 9.58
CA LEU A 140 2.64 6.70 9.83
C LEU A 140 1.18 6.32 10.12
N ALA A 141 0.59 5.42 9.36
CA ALA A 141 -0.78 4.96 9.57
C ALA A 141 -1.01 4.30 10.95
N LYS A 142 0.04 3.65 11.51
CA LYS A 142 -0.02 3.05 12.85
C LYS A 142 -0.01 4.07 13.99
N ARG A 143 0.59 5.26 13.79
CA ARG A 143 0.79 6.27 14.83
C ARG A 143 -0.08 7.54 14.69
N GLU A 144 -0.61 7.81 13.50
CA GLU A 144 -1.45 8.98 13.22
C GLU A 144 -2.83 8.52 12.70
N PRO A 145 -3.85 8.45 13.56
CA PRO A 145 -5.16 7.89 13.20
C PRO A 145 -5.91 8.67 12.13
N ARG A 146 -5.55 9.92 11.86
CA ARG A 146 -6.14 10.71 10.78
C ARG A 146 -5.48 10.48 9.42
N TYR A 147 -4.33 9.79 9.39
CA TYR A 147 -3.75 9.29 8.15
C TYR A 147 -4.29 7.88 7.89
N GLN A 148 -5.13 7.75 6.88
CA GLN A 148 -5.88 6.53 6.58
C GLN A 148 -5.14 5.59 5.61
N GLY A 149 -3.87 5.86 5.32
CA GLY A 149 -3.04 5.05 4.42
C GLY A 149 -3.06 5.54 2.98
N GLY A 150 -2.91 4.62 2.04
CA GLY A 150 -2.84 4.94 0.62
C GLY A 150 -2.86 3.73 -0.27
N PHE A 151 -2.79 3.98 -1.57
CA PHE A 151 -2.82 2.97 -2.62
C PHE A 151 -1.52 3.02 -3.42
N ILE A 152 -0.90 1.85 -3.62
CA ILE A 152 0.28 1.76 -4.48
C ILE A 152 -0.15 1.90 -5.94
N TRP A 153 0.51 2.74 -6.71
CA TRP A 153 0.38 2.77 -8.16
C TRP A 153 1.51 1.96 -8.80
N ASP A 154 1.25 0.75 -9.39
CA ASP A 154 -0.01 0.08 -9.22
C ASP A 154 0.21 -1.43 -8.93
N PHE A 155 -0.83 -2.24 -9.03
CA PHE A 155 -0.73 -3.65 -8.65
C PHE A 155 -0.08 -4.51 -9.72
N ILE A 156 -0.43 -4.29 -11.01
CA ILE A 156 -0.04 -5.16 -12.12
C ILE A 156 0.33 -4.35 -13.36
N ASP A 157 1.43 -4.72 -14.00
CA ASP A 157 1.79 -4.16 -15.30
C ASP A 157 0.64 -4.26 -16.29
N GLN A 158 0.39 -3.17 -17.03
CA GLN A 158 -0.73 -3.06 -17.98
C GLN A 158 -0.33 -3.49 -19.39
N ALA A 159 0.79 -4.21 -19.55
CA ALA A 159 1.21 -4.81 -20.81
C ALA A 159 0.26 -5.92 -21.25
N VAL A 160 0.13 -6.14 -22.55
CA VAL A 160 -0.73 -7.19 -23.13
C VAL A 160 0.09 -8.13 -24.00
N PHE A 161 -0.35 -9.40 -24.09
CA PHE A 161 0.34 -10.36 -24.94
C PHE A 161 0.19 -10.04 -26.43
N LYS A 162 1.32 -10.06 -27.14
CA LYS A 162 1.41 -9.96 -28.59
C LYS A 162 2.38 -11.02 -29.13
N LYS A 163 2.22 -11.40 -30.39
CA LYS A 163 3.19 -12.26 -31.08
C LYS A 163 4.09 -11.43 -31.96
N ASN A 164 5.39 -11.72 -31.94
CA ASN A 164 6.36 -11.17 -32.87
C ASN A 164 6.27 -11.82 -34.26
N GLU A 165 7.09 -11.41 -35.20
CA GLU A 165 7.14 -11.94 -36.58
C GLU A 165 7.52 -13.43 -36.64
N TYR A 166 8.14 -13.97 -35.59
CA TYR A 166 8.52 -15.39 -35.47
C TYR A 166 7.43 -16.23 -34.77
N GLY A 167 6.31 -15.63 -34.39
CA GLY A 167 5.20 -16.28 -33.68
C GLY A 167 5.42 -16.46 -32.17
N GLU A 168 6.48 -15.91 -31.60
CA GLU A 168 6.77 -15.94 -30.18
C GLU A 168 5.94 -14.90 -29.42
N SER A 169 5.36 -15.29 -28.29
CA SER A 169 4.60 -14.40 -27.43
C SER A 169 5.52 -13.55 -26.56
N PHE A 170 5.21 -12.27 -26.46
CA PHE A 170 5.87 -11.32 -25.56
C PHE A 170 4.84 -10.35 -24.95
N LEU A 171 5.22 -9.68 -23.86
CA LEU A 171 4.42 -8.63 -23.24
C LEU A 171 4.71 -7.29 -23.94
N ALA A 172 3.74 -6.83 -24.70
CA ALA A 172 3.82 -5.63 -25.51
C ALA A 172 3.40 -4.38 -24.73
N THR A 173 4.06 -3.28 -25.02
CA THR A 173 3.81 -1.97 -24.41
C THR A 173 3.51 -0.91 -25.47
N GLY A 174 3.46 0.36 -25.11
CA GLY A 174 3.22 1.45 -26.04
C GLY A 174 4.28 1.50 -27.14
N GLY A 175 3.84 1.66 -28.38
CA GLY A 175 4.67 1.63 -29.58
C GLY A 175 4.81 0.28 -30.24
N ASP A 176 4.55 -0.82 -29.53
CA ASP A 176 4.57 -2.17 -30.08
C ASP A 176 3.38 -2.46 -31.00
N PHE A 177 2.36 -1.61 -30.97
CA PHE A 177 1.14 -1.68 -31.81
C PHE A 177 1.10 -0.65 -32.93
N ASP A 178 2.30 -0.16 -33.33
CA ASP A 178 2.45 0.91 -34.32
C ASP A 178 1.77 2.24 -33.94
N ASP A 179 1.46 2.40 -32.66
CA ASP A 179 0.86 3.60 -32.08
C ASP A 179 1.90 4.72 -31.91
N ARG A 180 1.55 5.91 -32.37
CA ARG A 180 2.35 7.14 -32.27
C ARG A 180 1.42 8.35 -32.15
N PRO A 181 1.65 9.27 -31.20
CA PRO A 181 2.65 9.23 -30.15
C PRO A 181 2.39 8.14 -29.11
N THR A 182 3.39 7.79 -28.28
CA THR A 182 3.31 6.77 -27.25
C THR A 182 4.18 7.12 -26.05
N ASP A 183 3.81 6.63 -24.87
CA ASP A 183 4.60 6.71 -23.64
C ASP A 183 5.43 5.43 -23.40
N TYR A 184 5.58 4.58 -24.41
CA TYR A 184 6.39 3.36 -24.40
C TYR A 184 6.03 2.41 -23.24
N ASN A 185 7.02 2.05 -22.40
CA ASN A 185 6.85 1.15 -21.27
C ASN A 185 6.30 1.83 -20.00
N PHE A 186 5.73 3.02 -20.08
CA PHE A 186 5.17 3.72 -18.91
C PHE A 186 3.98 2.98 -18.29
N CYS A 187 3.42 2.00 -18.98
CA CYS A 187 2.39 1.07 -18.46
C CYS A 187 2.98 -0.09 -17.61
N THR A 188 4.33 -0.17 -17.43
CA THR A 188 4.98 -1.23 -16.64
C THR A 188 5.30 -0.74 -15.22
N ASN A 189 4.26 -0.47 -14.46
CA ASN A 189 4.31 0.12 -13.11
C ASN A 189 3.70 -0.77 -12.03
N GLY A 190 3.55 -2.08 -12.33
CA GLY A 190 2.97 -3.05 -11.41
C GLY A 190 3.93 -3.58 -10.35
N ILE A 191 3.38 -3.97 -9.18
CA ILE A 191 4.08 -4.77 -8.17
C ILE A 191 4.38 -6.16 -8.73
N VAL A 192 3.51 -6.65 -9.61
CA VAL A 192 3.66 -7.90 -10.37
C VAL A 192 3.68 -7.63 -11.86
N PHE A 193 4.28 -8.53 -12.64
CA PHE A 193 4.23 -8.45 -14.09
C PHE A 193 2.83 -8.72 -14.64
N ALA A 194 2.58 -8.35 -15.90
CA ALA A 194 1.27 -8.51 -16.54
C ALA A 194 0.81 -9.98 -16.62
N ASP A 195 1.71 -10.94 -16.64
CA ASP A 195 1.45 -12.37 -16.57
C ASP A 195 1.24 -12.92 -15.15
N ARG A 196 1.21 -12.04 -14.14
CA ARG A 196 1.11 -12.33 -12.70
C ARG A 196 2.40 -12.85 -12.06
N THR A 197 3.50 -12.95 -12.78
CA THR A 197 4.80 -13.30 -12.18
C THR A 197 5.17 -12.27 -11.11
N ILE A 198 5.53 -12.77 -9.93
CA ILE A 198 5.89 -11.95 -8.77
C ILE A 198 7.24 -11.28 -9.00
N THR A 199 7.31 -9.96 -8.78
CA THR A 199 8.57 -9.21 -8.81
C THR A 199 9.22 -9.14 -7.42
N THR A 200 10.47 -8.72 -7.35
CA THR A 200 11.19 -8.49 -6.09
C THR A 200 10.53 -7.43 -5.19
N LYS A 201 9.77 -6.50 -5.77
CA LYS A 201 9.03 -5.46 -5.04
C LYS A 201 7.97 -6.04 -4.09
N MET A 202 7.42 -7.21 -4.43
CA MET A 202 6.41 -7.88 -3.60
C MET A 202 6.94 -8.24 -2.20
N ALA A 203 8.25 -8.47 -2.03
CA ALA A 203 8.83 -8.75 -0.72
C ALA A 203 8.68 -7.56 0.24
N GLU A 204 8.95 -6.34 -0.24
CA GLU A 204 8.74 -5.11 0.54
C GLU A 204 7.27 -4.89 0.85
N VAL A 205 6.38 -5.06 -0.15
CA VAL A 205 4.94 -4.91 0.03
C VAL A 205 4.40 -5.93 1.04
N LYS A 206 4.80 -7.21 0.95
CA LYS A 206 4.43 -8.25 1.89
C LYS A 206 4.82 -7.86 3.32
N TYR A 207 6.05 -7.41 3.51
CA TYR A 207 6.56 -7.00 4.84
C TYR A 207 5.80 -5.79 5.37
N CYS A 208 5.60 -4.75 4.57
CA CYS A 208 4.94 -3.52 5.01
C CYS A 208 3.43 -3.71 5.29
N TYR A 209 2.77 -4.64 4.60
CA TYR A 209 1.32 -4.88 4.71
C TYR A 209 0.96 -6.07 5.58
N GLN A 210 1.91 -6.69 6.25
CA GLN A 210 1.64 -7.80 7.15
C GLN A 210 0.68 -7.38 8.28
N PRO A 211 -0.28 -8.27 8.66
CA PRO A 211 -1.31 -7.94 9.64
C PRO A 211 -0.84 -8.05 11.10
N PHE A 212 0.40 -8.47 11.33
CA PHE A 212 1.03 -8.55 12.64
C PHE A 212 2.36 -7.83 12.62
N THR A 213 2.61 -6.96 13.60
CA THR A 213 3.93 -6.40 13.83
C THR A 213 4.66 -7.30 14.83
N ILE A 214 5.76 -7.92 14.38
CA ILE A 214 6.57 -8.83 15.19
C ILE A 214 7.92 -8.17 15.43
N ALA A 215 8.20 -7.81 16.68
CA ALA A 215 9.48 -7.23 17.09
C ALA A 215 10.29 -8.27 17.89
N CYS A 216 11.40 -8.72 17.31
CA CYS A 216 12.28 -9.72 17.91
C CYS A 216 13.51 -9.08 18.55
N THR A 217 14.01 -9.73 19.62
CA THR A 217 15.30 -9.49 20.27
C THR A 217 15.95 -10.83 20.58
N PRO A 218 17.23 -10.89 20.96
CA PRO A 218 17.84 -12.13 21.41
C PRO A 218 17.17 -12.76 22.67
N GLN A 219 16.44 -11.95 23.45
CA GLN A 219 15.81 -12.39 24.71
C GLN A 219 14.36 -12.86 24.49
N GLY A 220 13.70 -12.42 23.43
CA GLY A 220 12.31 -12.75 23.17
C GLY A 220 11.71 -11.90 22.03
N PHE A 221 10.39 -11.94 21.94
CA PHE A 221 9.70 -11.18 20.90
C PHE A 221 8.34 -10.69 21.38
N THR A 222 7.79 -9.72 20.67
CA THR A 222 6.42 -9.25 20.86
C THR A 222 5.65 -9.41 19.56
N ILE A 223 4.36 -9.70 19.67
CA ILE A 223 3.41 -9.73 18.54
C ILE A 223 2.34 -8.72 18.87
N ARG A 224 2.18 -7.71 18.01
CA ARG A 224 1.03 -6.83 17.98
C ARG A 224 0.09 -7.26 16.86
N ASN A 225 -1.15 -7.50 17.21
CA ASN A 225 -2.20 -7.75 16.23
C ASN A 225 -2.70 -6.41 15.67
N GLU A 226 -2.47 -6.16 14.38
CA GLU A 226 -2.87 -4.91 13.70
C GLU A 226 -4.28 -4.98 13.09
N PHE A 227 -4.93 -6.14 13.09
CA PHE A 227 -6.32 -6.24 12.65
C PHE A 227 -7.25 -5.40 13.52
N LEU A 228 -8.35 -4.93 12.93
CA LEU A 228 -9.40 -4.20 13.64
C LEU A 228 -10.47 -5.13 14.23
N PHE A 229 -10.68 -6.32 13.64
CA PHE A 229 -11.81 -7.19 13.95
C PHE A 229 -11.44 -8.66 14.11
N THR A 230 -10.25 -9.08 13.69
CA THR A 230 -9.81 -10.49 13.66
C THR A 230 -8.76 -10.75 14.73
N ASP A 231 -8.96 -11.74 15.58
CA ASP A 231 -7.96 -12.22 16.52
C ASP A 231 -6.98 -13.24 15.88
N THR A 232 -6.09 -13.84 16.69
CA THR A 232 -5.09 -14.80 16.20
C THR A 232 -5.62 -16.23 16.06
N THR A 233 -6.88 -16.53 16.34
CA THR A 233 -7.44 -17.89 16.27
C THR A 233 -7.21 -18.60 14.92
N PRO A 234 -7.29 -17.93 13.73
CA PRO A 234 -7.08 -18.57 12.45
C PRO A 234 -5.61 -18.79 12.06
N TYR A 235 -4.67 -18.62 13.00
CA TYR A 235 -3.24 -18.60 12.69
C TYR A 235 -2.44 -19.55 13.59
N SER A 236 -1.29 -20.01 13.08
CA SER A 236 -0.26 -20.75 13.80
C SER A 236 1.05 -19.97 13.77
N MET A 237 2.00 -20.36 14.62
CA MET A 237 3.27 -19.66 14.77
C MET A 237 4.43 -20.65 14.82
N THR A 238 5.53 -20.32 14.13
CA THR A 238 6.79 -21.05 14.23
C THR A 238 7.94 -20.12 14.62
N ALA A 239 8.97 -20.69 15.23
CA ALA A 239 10.23 -20.04 15.47
C ALA A 239 11.37 -20.83 14.82
N THR A 240 12.29 -20.13 14.15
CA THR A 240 13.49 -20.71 13.55
C THR A 240 14.72 -19.96 14.02
N LEU A 241 15.73 -20.68 14.52
CA LEU A 241 17.05 -20.15 14.83
C LEU A 241 18.03 -20.58 13.76
N CYS A 242 18.68 -19.61 13.11
CA CYS A 242 19.78 -19.86 12.18
C CYS A 242 21.11 -19.47 12.81
N LYS A 243 22.18 -20.20 12.47
CA LYS A 243 23.58 -19.83 12.70
C LYS A 243 24.30 -19.69 11.37
N ASN A 244 24.89 -18.53 11.11
CA ASN A 244 25.53 -18.20 9.82
C ASN A 244 24.65 -18.48 8.58
N GLY A 245 23.34 -18.19 8.71
CA GLY A 245 22.35 -18.41 7.66
C GLY A 245 21.82 -19.85 7.53
N VAL A 246 22.30 -20.81 8.35
CA VAL A 246 21.84 -22.20 8.33
C VAL A 246 20.91 -22.46 9.50
N PRO A 247 19.70 -23.03 9.31
CA PRO A 247 18.81 -23.41 10.41
C PRO A 247 19.48 -24.42 11.35
N VAL A 248 19.46 -24.13 12.65
CA VAL A 248 20.02 -24.98 13.71
C VAL A 248 18.97 -25.46 14.71
N ALA A 249 17.84 -24.77 14.79
CA ALA A 249 16.67 -25.20 15.57
C ALA A 249 15.40 -24.61 14.95
N GLU A 250 14.31 -25.39 15.02
CA GLU A 250 12.98 -24.99 14.58
C GLU A 250 11.93 -25.57 15.54
N GLN A 251 10.89 -24.79 15.82
CA GLN A 251 9.84 -25.19 16.74
C GLN A 251 8.51 -24.54 16.36
N GLU A 252 7.43 -25.33 16.34
CA GLU A 252 6.08 -24.82 16.37
C GLU A 252 5.76 -24.32 17.77
N LEU A 253 5.22 -23.10 17.87
CA LEU A 253 4.90 -22.44 19.13
C LEU A 253 3.38 -22.34 19.31
N SER A 254 2.93 -22.43 20.55
CA SER A 254 1.55 -22.09 20.88
C SER A 254 1.31 -20.60 20.68
N LEU A 255 0.38 -20.25 19.79
CA LEU A 255 -0.08 -18.88 19.58
C LEU A 255 -1.38 -18.68 20.40
N PRO A 256 -1.34 -17.94 21.50
CA PRO A 256 -2.56 -17.64 22.26
C PRO A 256 -3.45 -16.68 21.48
N VAL A 257 -4.70 -16.56 21.91
CA VAL A 257 -5.63 -15.58 21.34
C VAL A 257 -5.16 -14.17 21.69
N ILE A 258 -4.68 -13.42 20.71
CA ILE A 258 -4.31 -12.01 20.80
C ILE A 258 -5.46 -11.21 20.15
N ALA A 259 -6.18 -10.44 20.96
CA ALA A 259 -7.29 -9.64 20.50
C ALA A 259 -6.82 -8.54 19.50
N PRO A 260 -7.72 -8.04 18.63
CA PRO A 260 -7.42 -6.93 17.74
C PRO A 260 -6.80 -5.75 18.48
N GLN A 261 -5.80 -5.10 17.85
CA GLN A 261 -5.11 -3.91 18.36
C GLN A 261 -4.40 -4.09 19.71
N THR A 262 -4.14 -5.35 20.14
CA THR A 262 -3.39 -5.65 21.37
C THR A 262 -2.03 -6.28 21.09
N THR A 263 -1.16 -6.27 22.10
CA THR A 263 0.21 -6.79 22.01
C THR A 263 0.44 -7.85 23.08
N GLN A 264 1.16 -8.92 22.73
CA GLN A 264 1.63 -9.95 23.65
C GLN A 264 3.13 -10.18 23.53
N SER A 265 3.79 -10.48 24.65
CA SER A 265 5.22 -10.75 24.73
C SER A 265 5.49 -12.23 24.96
N PHE A 266 6.61 -12.71 24.41
CA PHE A 266 7.07 -14.10 24.48
C PHE A 266 8.57 -14.14 24.77
N ALA A 267 9.01 -15.16 25.51
CA ALA A 267 10.45 -15.44 25.66
C ALA A 267 11.00 -16.06 24.37
N ASN A 268 12.31 -15.95 24.17
CA ASN A 268 13.00 -16.67 23.11
C ASN A 268 12.90 -18.18 23.37
N PRO A 269 12.28 -18.99 22.48
CA PRO A 269 12.14 -20.44 22.68
C PRO A 269 13.47 -21.17 22.61
N PHE A 270 14.52 -20.55 22.07
CA PHE A 270 15.89 -21.08 21.96
C PHE A 270 16.86 -20.42 22.93
N ALA A 271 16.37 -19.90 24.06
CA ALA A 271 17.24 -19.32 25.08
C ALA A 271 18.30 -20.34 25.53
N GLY A 272 19.58 -19.95 25.46
CA GLY A 272 20.71 -20.82 25.80
C GLY A 272 21.21 -21.73 24.66
N THR A 273 20.59 -21.76 23.50
CA THR A 273 21.08 -22.54 22.35
C THR A 273 22.21 -21.84 21.59
N ALA A 274 22.20 -20.50 21.52
CA ALA A 274 23.22 -19.70 20.83
C ALA A 274 24.45 -19.52 21.74
N THR A 275 25.26 -20.59 21.92
CA THR A 275 26.44 -20.59 22.82
C THR A 275 27.77 -20.56 22.07
N GLU A 276 27.81 -21.00 20.83
CA GLU A 276 29.03 -21.01 20.03
C GLU A 276 29.18 -19.73 19.22
N PRO A 277 30.44 -19.32 18.92
CA PRO A 277 30.69 -18.16 18.08
C PRO A 277 30.00 -18.26 16.70
N GLY A 278 29.40 -17.16 16.25
CA GLY A 278 28.71 -17.08 14.98
C GLY A 278 27.68 -15.97 14.93
N ALA A 279 27.16 -15.72 13.75
CA ALA A 279 26.03 -14.83 13.51
C ALA A 279 24.72 -15.63 13.65
N TYR A 280 23.87 -15.21 14.57
CA TYR A 280 22.57 -15.85 14.82
C TYR A 280 21.42 -14.98 14.34
N THR A 281 20.38 -15.63 13.84
CA THR A 281 19.12 -14.98 13.47
C THR A 281 17.95 -15.77 14.03
N LEU A 282 17.13 -15.14 14.86
CA LEU A 282 15.82 -15.65 15.28
C LEU A 282 14.76 -15.10 14.33
N THR A 283 13.99 -15.99 13.72
CA THR A 283 12.82 -15.65 12.90
C THR A 283 11.57 -16.21 13.58
N ILE A 284 10.56 -15.37 13.72
CA ILE A 284 9.21 -15.75 14.12
C ILE A 284 8.30 -15.54 12.92
N SER A 285 7.57 -16.60 12.51
CA SER A 285 6.65 -16.55 11.38
C SER A 285 5.24 -16.95 11.81
N ILE A 286 4.24 -16.28 11.24
CA ILE A 286 2.81 -16.55 11.47
C ILE A 286 2.20 -17.02 10.16
N TYR A 287 1.44 -18.13 10.22
CA TYR A 287 0.85 -18.79 9.07
C TYR A 287 -0.66 -18.95 9.25
N ARG A 288 -1.39 -18.98 8.15
CA ARG A 288 -2.80 -19.37 8.14
C ARG A 288 -2.93 -20.86 8.42
N THR A 289 -3.89 -21.23 9.29
CA THR A 289 -4.16 -22.66 9.60
C THR A 289 -5.04 -23.32 8.54
N ALA A 290 -5.90 -22.57 7.87
CA ALA A 290 -6.84 -23.08 6.85
C ALA A 290 -6.76 -22.28 5.55
N ALA A 291 -7.07 -22.95 4.42
CA ALA A 291 -7.22 -22.30 3.14
C ALA A 291 -8.45 -21.35 3.10
N THR A 292 -8.38 -20.36 2.24
CA THR A 292 -9.47 -19.43 1.88
C THR A 292 -9.54 -19.36 0.36
N ASP A 293 -10.54 -18.65 -0.19
CA ASP A 293 -10.68 -18.46 -1.64
C ASP A 293 -9.49 -17.74 -2.29
N TRP A 294 -8.64 -17.07 -1.50
CA TRP A 294 -7.54 -16.24 -1.98
C TRP A 294 -6.15 -16.64 -1.46
N ALA A 295 -6.05 -17.61 -0.54
CA ALA A 295 -4.77 -18.10 -0.02
C ALA A 295 -4.88 -19.55 0.49
N ASP A 296 -3.84 -20.34 0.23
CA ASP A 296 -3.72 -21.70 0.73
C ASP A 296 -3.50 -21.75 2.26
N ALA A 297 -3.80 -22.90 2.87
CA ALA A 297 -3.34 -23.20 4.21
C ALA A 297 -1.80 -23.14 4.27
N GLN A 298 -1.26 -22.78 5.43
CA GLN A 298 0.18 -22.59 5.65
C GLN A 298 0.81 -21.44 4.83
N THR A 299 0.01 -20.52 4.29
CA THR A 299 0.53 -19.27 3.75
C THR A 299 1.06 -18.41 4.90
N GLU A 300 2.35 -18.01 4.83
CA GLU A 300 2.95 -17.06 5.75
C GLU A 300 2.35 -15.67 5.56
N VAL A 301 1.79 -15.10 6.63
CA VAL A 301 1.13 -13.78 6.62
C VAL A 301 1.96 -12.70 7.31
N ALA A 302 2.88 -13.08 8.19
CA ALA A 302 3.77 -12.14 8.85
C ALA A 302 5.04 -12.85 9.34
N PHE A 303 6.12 -12.09 9.42
CA PHE A 303 7.35 -12.53 10.08
C PHE A 303 8.06 -11.36 10.75
N GLY A 304 8.90 -11.68 11.74
CA GLY A 304 9.82 -10.75 12.36
C GLY A 304 11.15 -11.43 12.67
N GLN A 305 12.24 -10.67 12.67
CA GLN A 305 13.58 -11.19 12.85
C GLN A 305 14.40 -10.36 13.85
N ALA A 306 15.31 -11.03 14.55
CA ALA A 306 16.42 -10.39 15.25
C ALA A 306 17.72 -11.09 14.89
N ALA A 307 18.78 -10.32 14.67
CA ALA A 307 20.11 -10.84 14.41
C ALA A 307 21.09 -10.37 15.50
N TRP A 308 21.99 -11.24 15.92
CA TRP A 308 23.05 -10.91 16.86
C TRP A 308 24.29 -11.78 16.61
N ASN A 309 25.42 -11.37 17.15
CA ASN A 309 26.66 -12.14 17.09
C ASN A 309 27.04 -12.70 18.48
N VAL A 310 27.48 -13.95 18.51
CA VAL A 310 28.22 -14.52 19.63
C VAL A 310 29.70 -14.50 19.26
N VAL A 311 30.50 -13.84 20.06
CA VAL A 311 31.95 -13.70 19.82
C VAL A 311 32.74 -14.54 20.82
N VAL A 312 33.93 -15.00 20.44
CA VAL A 312 34.88 -15.58 21.40
C VAL A 312 35.48 -14.41 22.19
N PRO A 313 35.48 -14.44 23.52
CA PRO A 313 36.21 -13.45 24.31
C PRO A 313 37.69 -13.40 23.91
N THR A 314 38.19 -12.22 23.64
CA THR A 314 39.64 -12.06 23.39
C THR A 314 40.43 -12.32 24.67
N THR A 315 41.70 -12.74 24.55
CA THR A 315 42.56 -13.06 25.70
C THR A 315 42.73 -11.84 26.62
N GLU A 316 42.58 -10.63 26.14
CA GLU A 316 42.60 -9.37 26.90
C GLU A 316 41.38 -9.19 27.81
N GLU A 317 40.21 -9.72 27.42
CA GLU A 317 38.97 -9.66 28.22
C GLU A 317 38.91 -10.74 29.32
N LEU A 318 39.81 -11.71 29.28
CA LEU A 318 39.90 -12.83 30.22
C LEU A 318 40.94 -12.61 31.37
N LEU A 319 41.67 -11.49 31.33
CA LEU A 319 42.60 -11.12 32.40
C LEU A 319 41.91 -10.21 33.43
N PRO A 320 41.99 -10.51 34.72
CA PRO A 320 41.37 -9.71 35.78
C PRO A 320 42.01 -8.33 35.93
#